data_cc26189a12a76231e90b6076a9923994
#
_entry.id   cc26189a12a76231e90b6076a9923994
#
_cell.length_a   1.000
_cell.length_b   1.000
_cell.length_c   1.000
_cell.angle_alpha   90.00
_cell.angle_beta   90.00
_cell.angle_gamma   90.00
#
_symmetry.space_group_name_H-M   'P 1'
#
loop_
_entity.id
_entity.type
_entity.pdbx_description
1 polymer ?
#
loop_
_entity_poly.entity_id
_entity_poly.type
_entity_poly.pdbx_seq_one_letter_code
_entity_poly.pdbx_strand_id
1 'polypeptide(L)'
;ASKGTGSRSMDCGEGMDTAKVHIPAAQEELIAALARLGKPLVTVVIAGRAYCIEKIENASDAVLYAFYPGPMGGRAVAELLYGSSNPSGRLPVSMPRHVGQIPVCYNYRTSVAPAYCDMTSQPLHTFGEGRSYTTFTGSDVSVTKEENGISVSFTVENTGNMAGTSVPCLYVRKRSGGVVARIKELKAFTRIALAPGEKKEAVFHLTKEELNFVQIPGKP
;
A
#
# COMPACT_ATOMS: atom_id res chain seq x y z
N ALA A 1 -7.10 27.86 -11.72
CA ALA A 1 -5.67 27.95 -11.93
C ALA A 1 -5.12 29.12 -11.12
N SER A 2 -4.36 28.89 -10.07
CA SER A 2 -3.70 29.96 -9.32
C SER A 2 -2.63 30.58 -10.21
N LYS A 3 -2.66 31.86 -10.43
CA LYS A 3 -1.58 32.63 -11.08
C LYS A 3 -0.42 32.78 -10.07
N GLY A 4 0.25 31.65 -9.77
CA GLY A 4 1.43 31.64 -8.92
C GLY A 4 2.70 31.56 -9.77
N THR A 5 3.74 32.25 -9.36
CA THR A 5 5.08 32.14 -9.96
C THR A 5 5.79 30.92 -9.38
N GLY A 6 6.45 30.13 -10.23
CA GLY A 6 7.26 28.97 -9.82
C GLY A 6 6.49 27.81 -9.24
N SER A 7 6.98 27.19 -8.18
CA SER A 7 6.41 25.99 -7.56
C SER A 7 4.95 26.12 -7.07
N ARG A 8 4.46 27.34 -6.87
CA ARG A 8 3.07 27.62 -6.46
C ARG A 8 2.03 27.30 -7.53
N SER A 9 2.42 27.14 -8.77
CA SER A 9 1.54 26.73 -9.87
C SER A 9 1.52 25.23 -10.11
N MET A 10 2.31 24.45 -9.37
CA MET A 10 2.41 23.00 -9.51
C MET A 10 1.41 22.29 -8.59
N ASP A 11 0.69 21.33 -9.12
CA ASP A 11 -0.22 20.48 -8.36
C ASP A 11 0.49 19.52 -7.39
N CYS A 12 1.81 19.35 -7.52
CA CYS A 12 2.62 18.54 -6.62
C CYS A 12 2.67 19.06 -5.18
N GLY A 13 2.44 20.37 -4.97
CA GLY A 13 2.39 20.98 -3.66
C GLY A 13 3.72 21.02 -2.91
N GLU A 14 4.84 21.05 -3.61
CA GLU A 14 6.15 21.18 -3.00
C GLU A 14 6.24 22.46 -2.16
N GLY A 15 6.60 22.32 -0.88
CA GLY A 15 6.65 23.44 0.08
C GLY A 15 5.29 23.97 0.52
N MET A 16 4.20 23.31 0.14
CA MET A 16 2.83 23.68 0.52
C MET A 16 1.96 22.46 0.75
N ASP A 17 1.08 22.52 1.76
CA ASP A 17 0.04 21.51 1.97
C ASP A 17 -1.20 21.77 1.13
N THR A 18 -2.02 20.73 1.00
CA THR A 18 -3.35 20.81 0.38
C THR A 18 -4.42 20.34 1.36
N ALA A 19 -5.47 21.12 1.48
CA ALA A 19 -6.65 20.73 2.27
C ALA A 19 -7.54 19.71 1.54
N LYS A 20 -7.39 19.60 0.21
CA LYS A 20 -8.15 18.67 -0.63
C LYS A 20 -7.20 17.64 -1.21
N VAL A 21 -7.35 16.38 -0.83
CA VAL A 21 -6.56 15.26 -1.36
C VAL A 21 -7.29 14.60 -2.55
N HIS A 22 -7.71 15.40 -3.49
CA HIS A 22 -8.32 14.96 -4.75
C HIS A 22 -7.39 15.31 -5.91
N ILE A 23 -7.44 14.50 -6.95
CA ILE A 23 -6.81 14.83 -8.25
C ILE A 23 -7.50 16.08 -8.78
N PRO A 24 -6.78 16.99 -9.50
CA PRO A 24 -7.38 18.18 -10.09
C PRO A 24 -8.61 17.85 -10.94
N ALA A 25 -9.68 18.64 -10.78
CA ALA A 25 -10.97 18.36 -11.41
C ALA A 25 -10.88 18.18 -12.95
N ALA A 26 -10.03 18.97 -13.62
CA ALA A 26 -9.83 18.85 -15.07
C ALA A 26 -9.25 17.46 -15.47
N GLN A 27 -8.44 16.84 -14.61
CA GLN A 27 -7.91 15.49 -14.85
C GLN A 27 -9.00 14.43 -14.60
N GLU A 28 -9.82 14.57 -13.57
CA GLU A 28 -10.99 13.69 -13.35
C GLU A 28 -11.98 13.79 -14.51
N GLU A 29 -12.25 14.98 -15.01
CA GLU A 29 -13.13 15.23 -16.16
C GLU A 29 -12.58 14.60 -17.45
N LEU A 30 -11.28 14.69 -17.69
CA LEU A 30 -10.63 14.04 -18.84
C LEU A 30 -10.80 12.52 -18.76
N ILE A 31 -10.53 11.90 -17.62
CA ILE A 31 -10.67 10.45 -17.43
C ILE A 31 -12.13 10.04 -17.66
N ALA A 32 -13.09 10.77 -17.09
CA ALA A 32 -14.51 10.51 -17.30
C ALA A 32 -14.94 10.67 -18.77
N ALA A 33 -14.34 11.61 -19.49
CA ALA A 33 -14.61 11.79 -20.92
C ALA A 33 -14.04 10.62 -21.76
N LEU A 34 -12.85 10.16 -21.44
CA LEU A 34 -12.22 9.01 -22.10
C LEU A 34 -13.00 7.71 -21.85
N ALA A 35 -13.45 7.48 -20.63
CA ALA A 35 -14.27 6.31 -20.28
C ALA A 35 -15.55 6.20 -21.13
N ARG A 36 -16.18 7.34 -21.46
CA ARG A 36 -17.38 7.36 -22.33
C ARG A 36 -17.13 6.89 -23.77
N LEU A 37 -15.88 6.78 -24.20
CA LEU A 37 -15.55 6.26 -25.51
C LEU A 37 -15.70 4.74 -25.63
N GLY A 38 -15.92 4.02 -24.53
CA GLY A 38 -16.11 2.58 -24.49
C GLY A 38 -14.86 1.79 -24.94
N LYS A 39 -13.68 2.37 -24.78
CA LYS A 39 -12.40 1.70 -25.05
C LYS A 39 -11.73 1.32 -23.72
N PRO A 40 -10.94 0.24 -23.68
CA PRO A 40 -10.15 -0.09 -22.48
C PRO A 40 -9.32 1.12 -22.03
N LEU A 41 -9.48 1.51 -20.78
CA LEU A 41 -8.83 2.67 -20.19
C LEU A 41 -7.93 2.24 -19.03
N VAL A 42 -6.63 2.47 -19.19
CA VAL A 42 -5.65 2.29 -18.12
C VAL A 42 -5.17 3.67 -17.68
N THR A 43 -5.34 3.98 -16.41
CA THR A 43 -4.90 5.26 -15.84
C THR A 43 -3.61 5.09 -15.06
N VAL A 44 -2.59 5.88 -15.39
CA VAL A 44 -1.32 5.96 -14.65
C VAL A 44 -1.31 7.24 -13.83
N VAL A 45 -1.30 7.09 -12.51
CA VAL A 45 -1.26 8.23 -11.57
C VAL A 45 0.19 8.45 -11.12
N ILE A 46 0.75 9.61 -11.48
CA ILE A 46 2.09 10.05 -11.03
C ILE A 46 1.88 11.15 -10.01
N ALA A 47 2.02 10.82 -8.73
CA ALA A 47 1.75 11.74 -7.64
C ALA A 47 2.45 11.29 -6.35
N GLY A 48 2.95 12.23 -5.56
CA GLY A 48 3.65 11.92 -4.30
C GLY A 48 2.74 11.68 -3.10
N ARG A 49 1.46 12.05 -3.18
CA ARG A 49 0.48 11.91 -2.09
C ARG A 49 -0.46 10.75 -2.34
N ALA A 50 -1.04 10.20 -1.27
CA ALA A 50 -2.17 9.27 -1.35
C ALA A 50 -3.46 10.05 -1.62
N TYR A 51 -3.77 10.27 -2.89
CA TYR A 51 -5.00 10.96 -3.29
C TYR A 51 -6.24 10.07 -3.19
N CYS A 52 -7.41 10.69 -3.01
CA CYS A 52 -8.72 10.03 -3.16
C CYS A 52 -8.96 9.78 -4.65
N ILE A 53 -8.76 8.55 -5.11
CA ILE A 53 -8.82 8.17 -6.53
C ILE A 53 -10.04 7.31 -6.89
N GLU A 54 -11.02 7.17 -6.01
CA GLU A 54 -12.17 6.29 -6.23
C GLU A 54 -12.92 6.59 -7.54
N LYS A 55 -13.05 7.86 -7.90
CA LYS A 55 -13.66 8.24 -9.18
C LYS A 55 -12.84 7.79 -10.39
N ILE A 56 -11.53 7.84 -10.28
CA ILE A 56 -10.60 7.41 -11.34
C ILE A 56 -10.68 5.89 -11.49
N GLU A 57 -10.69 5.15 -10.39
CA GLU A 57 -10.84 3.69 -10.42
C GLU A 57 -12.16 3.26 -11.05
N ASN A 58 -13.26 3.90 -10.66
CA ASN A 58 -14.58 3.58 -11.20
C ASN A 58 -14.70 3.89 -12.71
N ALA A 59 -13.87 4.79 -13.23
CA ALA A 59 -13.85 5.16 -14.64
C ALA A 59 -12.80 4.39 -15.46
N SER A 60 -11.93 3.63 -14.85
CA SER A 60 -10.79 2.94 -15.49
C SER A 60 -10.89 1.44 -15.35
N ASP A 61 -10.44 0.69 -16.36
CA ASP A 61 -10.32 -0.78 -16.29
C ASP A 61 -9.14 -1.21 -15.41
N ALA A 62 -8.10 -0.37 -15.33
CA ALA A 62 -6.98 -0.56 -14.42
C ALA A 62 -6.34 0.78 -14.03
N VAL A 63 -5.78 0.82 -12.82
CA VAL A 63 -5.02 1.98 -12.32
C VAL A 63 -3.65 1.55 -11.85
N LEU A 64 -2.62 2.23 -12.36
CA LEU A 64 -1.24 2.11 -11.91
C LEU A 64 -0.87 3.36 -11.12
N TYR A 65 -0.69 3.23 -9.79
CA TYR A 65 -0.23 4.33 -8.95
C TYR A 65 1.30 4.30 -8.86
N ALA A 66 1.97 5.16 -9.60
CA ALA A 66 3.42 5.12 -9.80
C ALA A 66 4.22 5.97 -8.80
N PHE A 67 3.56 6.76 -7.94
CA PHE A 67 4.23 7.75 -7.08
C PHE A 67 5.19 8.64 -7.89
N TYR A 68 6.45 8.77 -7.47
CA TYR A 68 7.51 9.44 -8.24
C TYR A 68 8.48 8.39 -8.79
N PRO A 69 8.29 7.91 -10.02
CA PRO A 69 9.01 6.75 -10.56
C PRO A 69 10.45 7.05 -10.99
N GLY A 70 10.91 8.30 -10.86
CA GLY A 70 12.27 8.72 -11.21
C GLY A 70 12.54 8.81 -12.72
N PRO A 71 13.80 8.97 -13.13
CA PRO A 71 14.14 9.26 -14.53
C PRO A 71 13.86 8.10 -15.49
N MET A 72 13.84 6.86 -15.00
CA MET A 72 13.48 5.67 -15.80
C MET A 72 12.00 5.31 -15.72
N GLY A 73 11.18 6.17 -15.11
CA GLY A 73 9.77 5.91 -14.84
C GLY A 73 8.94 5.61 -16.08
N GLY A 74 9.17 6.32 -17.17
CA GLY A 74 8.47 6.06 -18.44
C GLY A 74 8.72 4.66 -18.97
N ARG A 75 9.96 4.17 -18.91
CA ARG A 75 10.31 2.82 -19.29
C ARG A 75 9.67 1.78 -18.35
N ALA A 76 9.79 1.98 -17.03
CA ALA A 76 9.21 1.07 -16.05
C ALA A 76 7.68 0.94 -16.21
N VAL A 77 6.98 2.06 -16.42
CA VAL A 77 5.55 2.08 -16.69
C VAL A 77 5.22 1.31 -17.97
N ALA A 78 5.95 1.55 -19.06
CA ALA A 78 5.73 0.84 -20.32
C ALA A 78 5.95 -0.68 -20.16
N GLU A 79 7.02 -1.10 -19.50
CA GLU A 79 7.30 -2.51 -19.24
C GLU A 79 6.18 -3.20 -18.44
N LEU A 80 5.57 -2.49 -17.47
CA LEU A 80 4.41 -3.00 -16.74
C LEU A 80 3.18 -3.07 -17.65
N LEU A 81 2.84 -1.99 -18.35
CA LEU A 81 1.62 -1.94 -19.18
C LEU A 81 1.64 -2.99 -20.32
N TYR A 82 2.78 -3.26 -20.90
CA TYR A 82 2.94 -4.28 -21.95
C TYR A 82 3.28 -5.68 -21.43
N GLY A 83 3.37 -5.87 -20.12
CA GLY A 83 3.54 -7.17 -19.47
C GLY A 83 4.96 -7.75 -19.61
N SER A 84 5.96 -6.98 -20.02
CA SER A 84 7.36 -7.42 -20.03
C SER A 84 7.96 -7.46 -18.62
N SER A 85 7.37 -6.75 -17.67
CA SER A 85 7.68 -6.81 -16.26
C SER A 85 6.41 -7.06 -15.43
N ASN A 86 6.54 -7.77 -14.32
CA ASN A 86 5.44 -8.06 -13.42
C ASN A 86 5.43 -7.06 -12.24
N PRO A 87 4.31 -6.36 -11.96
CA PRO A 87 4.25 -5.44 -10.83
C PRO A 87 4.44 -6.17 -9.49
N SER A 88 5.31 -5.64 -8.67
CA SER A 88 5.62 -6.17 -7.34
C SER A 88 5.50 -5.12 -6.23
N GLY A 89 5.20 -3.87 -6.59
CA GLY A 89 5.00 -2.77 -5.65
C GLY A 89 3.83 -3.04 -4.71
N ARG A 90 3.98 -2.57 -3.47
CA ARG A 90 2.91 -2.57 -2.47
C ARG A 90 2.76 -1.18 -1.93
N LEU A 91 1.52 -0.77 -1.64
CA LEU A 91 1.24 0.57 -1.13
C LEU A 91 1.95 0.80 0.21
N PRO A 92 2.81 1.84 0.31
CA PRO A 92 3.49 2.19 1.56
C PRO A 92 2.60 3.01 2.50
N VAL A 93 1.38 3.33 2.08
CA VAL A 93 0.35 4.06 2.83
C VAL A 93 -1.03 3.53 2.50
N SER A 94 -2.01 3.73 3.38
CA SER A 94 -3.41 3.50 3.03
C SER A 94 -3.94 4.66 2.18
N MET A 95 -4.75 4.36 1.17
CA MET A 95 -5.38 5.35 0.29
C MET A 95 -6.75 5.73 0.85
N PRO A 96 -7.02 7.01 1.14
CA PRO A 96 -8.32 7.44 1.65
C PRO A 96 -9.39 7.44 0.55
N ARG A 97 -10.66 7.23 0.93
CA ARG A 97 -11.82 7.50 0.09
C ARG A 97 -12.16 8.98 0.09
N HIS A 98 -12.02 9.61 1.23
CA HIS A 98 -12.35 11.01 1.45
C HIS A 98 -11.37 11.68 2.42
N VAL A 99 -11.16 12.97 2.27
CA VAL A 99 -10.27 13.77 3.13
C VAL A 99 -10.64 13.68 4.62
N GLY A 100 -11.91 13.48 4.93
CA GLY A 100 -12.39 13.30 6.31
C GLY A 100 -11.86 12.05 7.01
N GLN A 101 -11.28 11.08 6.28
CA GLN A 101 -10.66 9.90 6.87
C GLN A 101 -9.22 10.12 7.36
N ILE A 102 -8.60 11.24 7.00
CA ILE A 102 -7.18 11.49 7.32
C ILE A 102 -7.03 11.88 8.80
N PRO A 103 -6.08 11.25 9.53
CA PRO A 103 -5.06 10.29 9.09
C PRO A 103 -5.59 8.86 8.95
N VAL A 104 -5.24 8.18 7.83
CA VAL A 104 -5.65 6.80 7.53
C VAL A 104 -4.53 5.84 7.93
N CYS A 105 -4.45 5.52 9.22
CA CYS A 105 -3.41 4.66 9.75
C CYS A 105 -3.81 3.18 9.62
N TYR A 106 -2.94 2.34 9.03
CA TYR A 106 -3.17 0.89 8.95
C TYR A 106 -3.11 0.20 10.32
N ASN A 107 -2.45 0.84 11.29
CA ASN A 107 -2.16 0.30 12.62
C ASN A 107 -2.87 1.08 13.74
N TYR A 108 -4.06 1.59 13.49
CA TYR A 108 -4.83 2.35 14.48
C TYR A 108 -5.13 1.52 15.73
N ARG A 109 -5.54 2.20 16.81
CA ARG A 109 -6.03 1.56 18.03
C ARG A 109 -7.53 1.35 17.92
N THR A 110 -8.04 0.19 18.33
CA THR A 110 -9.46 -0.18 18.18
C THR A 110 -10.44 0.78 18.85
N SER A 111 -10.00 1.49 19.89
CA SER A 111 -10.81 2.50 20.59
C SER A 111 -10.93 3.84 19.85
N VAL A 112 -10.25 4.03 18.73
CA VAL A 112 -10.15 5.32 18.01
C VAL A 112 -10.59 5.20 16.55
N ALA A 113 -11.13 4.05 16.14
CA ALA A 113 -11.61 3.87 14.77
C ALA A 113 -12.78 4.85 14.51
N PRO A 114 -12.67 5.75 13.53
CA PRO A 114 -13.76 6.66 13.19
C PRO A 114 -14.95 5.87 12.66
N ALA A 115 -16.14 6.29 13.04
CA ALA A 115 -17.39 5.81 12.45
C ALA A 115 -18.05 6.97 11.70
N TYR A 116 -18.39 6.75 10.44
CA TYR A 116 -19.10 7.72 9.60
C TYR A 116 -20.52 7.23 9.34
N CYS A 117 -21.48 8.15 9.34
CA CYS A 117 -22.88 7.82 9.05
C CYS A 117 -23.17 7.69 7.55
N ASP A 118 -22.30 8.24 6.72
CA ASP A 118 -22.48 8.42 5.28
C ASP A 118 -21.48 7.63 4.41
N MET A 119 -20.49 7.00 5.04
CA MET A 119 -19.47 6.22 4.32
C MET A 119 -18.84 5.13 5.22
N THR A 120 -18.19 4.17 4.58
CA THR A 120 -17.39 3.17 5.32
C THR A 120 -16.16 3.80 5.96
N SER A 121 -15.76 3.30 7.13
CA SER A 121 -14.49 3.66 7.77
C SER A 121 -13.26 3.00 7.11
N GLN A 122 -13.48 2.02 6.22
CA GLN A 122 -12.38 1.35 5.53
C GLN A 122 -11.77 2.27 4.46
N PRO A 123 -10.45 2.32 4.33
CA PRO A 123 -9.80 3.06 3.25
C PRO A 123 -10.20 2.49 1.88
N LEU A 124 -9.91 3.23 0.82
CA LEU A 124 -10.06 2.74 -0.55
C LEU A 124 -9.13 1.56 -0.79
N HIS A 125 -7.85 1.74 -0.48
CA HIS A 125 -6.86 0.68 -0.46
C HIS A 125 -6.08 0.68 0.85
N THR A 126 -5.74 -0.50 1.32
CA THR A 126 -5.00 -0.66 2.57
C THR A 126 -3.50 -0.62 2.34
N PHE A 127 -2.76 -0.20 3.36
CA PHE A 127 -1.31 -0.35 3.41
C PHE A 127 -0.90 -1.79 3.08
N GLY A 128 0.09 -1.96 2.21
CA GLY A 128 0.59 -3.25 1.77
C GLY A 128 -0.20 -3.87 0.61
N GLU A 129 -1.29 -3.25 0.17
CA GLU A 129 -2.06 -3.71 -0.99
C GLU A 129 -1.29 -3.49 -2.30
N GLY A 130 -1.55 -4.34 -3.27
CA GLY A 130 -1.00 -4.27 -4.62
C GLY A 130 -1.22 -5.58 -5.35
N ARG A 131 -1.32 -5.49 -6.67
CA ARG A 131 -1.61 -6.62 -7.54
C ARG A 131 -0.35 -7.11 -8.26
N SER A 132 -0.41 -8.33 -8.75
CA SER A 132 0.62 -8.97 -9.59
C SER A 132 -0.08 -9.62 -10.77
N TYR A 133 0.64 -9.84 -11.86
CA TYR A 133 0.16 -10.63 -13.01
C TYR A 133 0.26 -12.14 -12.77
N THR A 134 0.85 -12.54 -11.64
CA THR A 134 0.88 -13.92 -11.19
C THR A 134 0.26 -14.04 -9.79
N THR A 135 0.02 -15.25 -9.33
CA THR A 135 -0.55 -15.54 -8.01
C THR A 135 0.49 -16.17 -7.10
N PHE A 136 0.43 -15.84 -5.81
CA PHE A 136 1.30 -16.41 -4.78
C PHE A 136 0.47 -17.01 -3.67
N THR A 137 0.91 -18.15 -3.16
CA THR A 137 0.30 -18.82 -2.00
C THR A 137 1.32 -18.96 -0.90
N GLY A 138 0.92 -18.67 0.34
CA GLY A 138 1.73 -18.91 1.53
C GLY A 138 1.27 -20.18 2.25
N SER A 139 2.21 -20.97 2.73
CA SER A 139 1.95 -22.19 3.51
C SER A 139 2.99 -22.40 4.61
N ASP A 140 2.82 -23.45 5.41
CA ASP A 140 3.78 -24.00 6.36
C ASP A 140 4.30 -22.96 7.37
N VAL A 141 3.43 -22.09 7.85
CA VAL A 141 3.81 -21.06 8.82
C VAL A 141 4.15 -21.72 10.15
N SER A 142 5.39 -21.55 10.62
CA SER A 142 5.89 -22.04 11.89
C SER A 142 6.49 -20.91 12.72
N VAL A 143 6.29 -20.96 14.03
CA VAL A 143 6.86 -19.99 14.97
C VAL A 143 7.68 -20.74 16.00
N THR A 144 8.97 -20.46 16.06
CA THR A 144 9.91 -21.08 16.99
C THR A 144 10.43 -20.02 17.97
N LYS A 145 10.42 -20.38 19.25
CA LYS A 145 11.02 -19.54 20.30
C LYS A 145 12.54 -19.65 20.26
N GLU A 146 13.21 -18.52 20.25
CA GLU A 146 14.67 -18.38 20.34
C GLU A 146 15.08 -17.80 21.70
N GLU A 147 16.35 -17.85 22.02
CA GLU A 147 16.88 -17.31 23.29
C GLU A 147 16.55 -15.81 23.42
N ASN A 148 16.70 -15.04 22.36
CA ASN A 148 16.46 -13.60 22.36
C ASN A 148 15.31 -13.17 21.43
N GLY A 149 14.26 -13.99 21.31
CA GLY A 149 13.10 -13.60 20.48
C GLY A 149 12.33 -14.78 19.92
N ILE A 150 11.92 -14.65 18.66
CA ILE A 150 11.25 -15.69 17.90
C ILE A 150 11.76 -15.71 16.46
N SER A 151 11.71 -16.87 15.82
CA SER A 151 11.77 -16.99 14.36
C SER A 151 10.40 -17.40 13.81
N VAL A 152 10.08 -16.87 12.64
CA VAL A 152 8.85 -17.19 11.91
C VAL A 152 9.25 -17.66 10.52
N SER A 153 9.12 -18.96 10.25
CA SER A 153 9.34 -19.54 8.93
C SER A 153 8.01 -19.74 8.18
N PHE A 154 8.07 -19.67 6.87
CA PHE A 154 6.94 -19.90 5.99
C PHE A 154 7.41 -20.20 4.57
N THR A 155 6.60 -20.89 3.81
CA THR A 155 6.85 -21.18 2.38
C THR A 155 6.01 -20.25 1.52
N VAL A 156 6.61 -19.69 0.47
CA VAL A 156 5.90 -18.95 -0.58
C VAL A 156 6.05 -19.69 -1.90
N GLU A 157 4.94 -19.91 -2.58
CA GLU A 157 4.86 -20.53 -3.90
C GLU A 157 4.29 -19.55 -4.93
N ASN A 158 4.88 -19.49 -6.11
CA ASN A 158 4.26 -18.86 -7.26
C ASN A 158 3.36 -19.88 -7.96
N THR A 159 2.05 -19.76 -7.75
CA THR A 159 1.04 -20.67 -8.32
C THR A 159 0.50 -20.23 -9.67
N GLY A 160 0.98 -19.11 -10.20
CA GLY A 160 0.61 -18.61 -11.52
C GLY A 160 1.63 -19.00 -12.60
N ASN A 161 1.45 -18.43 -13.78
CA ASN A 161 2.19 -18.79 -15.00
C ASN A 161 3.26 -17.75 -15.42
N MET A 162 3.46 -16.71 -14.64
CA MET A 162 4.45 -15.66 -14.91
C MET A 162 5.42 -15.53 -13.72
N ALA A 163 6.70 -15.30 -14.01
CA ALA A 163 7.66 -14.97 -12.95
C ALA A 163 7.27 -13.68 -12.25
N GLY A 164 7.48 -13.62 -10.95
CA GLY A 164 7.09 -12.44 -10.16
C GLY A 164 7.79 -12.38 -8.81
N THR A 165 7.60 -11.26 -8.12
CA THR A 165 8.16 -11.05 -6.79
C THR A 165 7.03 -10.94 -5.76
N SER A 166 6.97 -11.89 -4.84
CA SER A 166 6.13 -11.81 -3.66
C SER A 166 6.73 -10.87 -2.62
N VAL A 167 5.89 -10.17 -1.87
CA VAL A 167 6.31 -9.30 -0.76
C VAL A 167 5.54 -9.70 0.51
N PRO A 168 5.90 -10.82 1.14
CA PRO A 168 5.29 -11.21 2.40
C PRO A 168 5.66 -10.23 3.51
N CYS A 169 4.66 -9.92 4.35
CA CYS A 169 4.78 -9.01 5.47
C CYS A 169 4.44 -9.74 6.78
N LEU A 170 5.29 -9.58 7.79
CA LEU A 170 5.04 -10.10 9.13
C LEU A 170 4.45 -9.01 10.01
N TYR A 171 3.22 -9.24 10.48
CA TYR A 171 2.53 -8.36 11.40
C TYR A 171 2.42 -9.01 12.78
N VAL A 172 2.65 -8.22 13.81
CA VAL A 172 2.45 -8.63 15.21
C VAL A 172 1.26 -7.88 15.80
N ARG A 173 0.43 -8.59 16.56
CA ARG A 173 -0.68 -8.04 17.33
C ARG A 173 -0.56 -8.44 18.79
N LYS A 174 -0.58 -7.48 19.70
CA LYS A 174 -0.71 -7.73 21.12
C LYS A 174 -2.18 -7.99 21.49
N ARG A 175 -2.46 -9.10 22.16
CA ARG A 175 -3.84 -9.45 22.55
C ARG A 175 -4.24 -8.94 23.93
N SER A 176 -3.28 -8.76 24.82
CA SER A 176 -3.52 -8.34 26.21
C SER A 176 -2.41 -7.43 26.73
N GLY A 177 -2.69 -6.62 27.72
CA GLY A 177 -1.74 -5.71 28.38
C GLY A 177 -2.39 -4.44 28.93
N GLY A 178 -1.65 -3.65 29.69
CA GLY A 178 -2.11 -2.44 30.35
C GLY A 178 -2.38 -1.24 29.45
N VAL A 179 -2.21 -1.37 28.13
CA VAL A 179 -2.45 -0.30 27.14
C VAL A 179 -3.28 -0.81 25.98
N VAL A 180 -4.10 0.07 25.40
CA VAL A 180 -4.86 -0.25 24.21
C VAL A 180 -3.89 -0.51 23.06
N ALA A 181 -3.85 -1.77 22.61
CA ALA A 181 -2.93 -2.19 21.56
C ALA A 181 -3.39 -1.70 20.17
N ARG A 182 -2.44 -1.56 19.27
CA ARG A 182 -2.73 -1.39 17.84
C ARG A 182 -3.33 -2.68 17.26
N ILE A 183 -4.13 -2.56 16.21
CA ILE A 183 -4.74 -3.75 15.56
C ILE A 183 -3.71 -4.70 14.98
N LYS A 184 -2.59 -4.16 14.49
CA LYS A 184 -1.40 -4.88 14.00
C LYS A 184 -0.26 -3.90 13.82
N GLU A 185 0.97 -4.39 13.86
CA GLU A 185 2.17 -3.61 13.58
C GLU A 185 3.07 -4.41 12.63
N LEU A 186 3.48 -3.81 11.53
CA LEU A 186 4.45 -4.40 10.61
C LEU A 186 5.81 -4.47 11.32
N LYS A 187 6.37 -5.66 11.44
CA LYS A 187 7.68 -5.89 12.06
C LYS A 187 8.75 -6.27 11.06
N ALA A 188 8.38 -7.02 10.02
CA ALA A 188 9.31 -7.41 8.98
C ALA A 188 8.61 -7.56 7.63
N PHE A 189 9.36 -7.42 6.55
CA PHE A 189 8.95 -7.78 5.20
C PHE A 189 10.18 -8.19 4.38
N THR A 190 9.95 -8.93 3.32
CA THR A 190 11.01 -9.30 2.37
C THR A 190 10.48 -9.36 0.95
N ARG A 191 11.37 -9.40 -0.02
CA ARG A 191 11.04 -9.54 -1.44
C ARG A 191 11.59 -10.88 -1.94
N ILE A 192 10.71 -11.74 -2.45
CA ILE A 192 11.04 -13.10 -2.88
C ILE A 192 10.68 -13.23 -4.35
N ALA A 193 11.70 -13.25 -5.23
CA ALA A 193 11.52 -13.53 -6.64
C ALA A 193 11.32 -15.02 -6.87
N LEU A 194 10.27 -15.38 -7.64
CA LEU A 194 9.86 -16.76 -7.90
C LEU A 194 9.51 -16.93 -9.38
N ALA A 195 10.06 -17.96 -10.00
CA ALA A 195 9.61 -18.46 -11.29
C ALA A 195 8.22 -19.15 -11.15
N PRO A 196 7.48 -19.38 -12.24
CA PRO A 196 6.24 -20.16 -12.18
C PRO A 196 6.48 -21.54 -11.57
N GLY A 197 5.65 -21.91 -10.58
CA GLY A 197 5.75 -23.18 -9.84
C GLY A 197 6.87 -23.24 -8.80
N GLU A 198 7.71 -22.21 -8.70
CA GLU A 198 8.82 -22.19 -7.72
C GLU A 198 8.28 -21.94 -6.30
N LYS A 199 8.90 -22.66 -5.34
CA LYS A 199 8.67 -22.51 -3.90
C LYS A 199 9.95 -22.06 -3.24
N LYS A 200 9.83 -21.13 -2.27
CA LYS A 200 10.95 -20.73 -1.41
C LYS A 200 10.48 -20.62 0.04
N GLU A 201 11.29 -21.14 0.91
CA GLU A 201 11.16 -20.88 2.34
C GLU A 201 11.80 -19.52 2.67
N ALA A 202 11.17 -18.79 3.58
CA ALA A 202 11.68 -17.56 4.14
C ALA A 202 11.51 -17.57 5.65
N VAL A 203 12.44 -16.90 6.34
CA VAL A 203 12.45 -16.80 7.80
C VAL A 203 12.58 -15.35 8.21
N PHE A 204 11.76 -14.94 9.15
CA PHE A 204 11.90 -13.66 9.86
C PHE A 204 12.35 -13.94 11.29
N HIS A 205 13.34 -13.20 11.77
CA HIS A 205 13.77 -13.21 13.16
C HIS A 205 13.29 -11.91 13.82
N LEU A 206 12.62 -12.00 14.95
CA LEU A 206 12.21 -10.86 15.76
C LEU A 206 12.82 -10.98 17.15
N THR A 207 13.52 -9.95 17.56
CA THR A 207 14.10 -9.85 18.90
C THR A 207 13.03 -9.56 19.96
N LYS A 208 13.35 -9.79 21.22
CA LYS A 208 12.47 -9.40 22.33
C LYS A 208 12.16 -7.90 22.33
N GLU A 209 13.11 -7.07 21.93
CA GLU A 209 12.93 -5.62 21.85
C GLU A 209 11.91 -5.24 20.75
N GLU A 210 11.97 -5.86 19.58
CA GLU A 210 11.02 -5.65 18.49
C GLU A 210 9.62 -6.15 18.82
N LEU A 211 9.50 -7.14 19.69
CA LEU A 211 8.23 -7.65 20.21
C LEU A 211 7.67 -6.81 21.36
N ASN A 212 8.52 -6.02 22.02
CA ASN A 212 8.09 -5.17 23.12
C ASN A 212 7.34 -3.94 22.59
N PHE A 213 6.34 -3.52 23.38
CA PHE A 213 5.67 -2.24 23.20
C PHE A 213 6.33 -1.21 24.10
N VAL A 214 6.58 -0.02 23.55
CA VAL A 214 7.13 1.08 24.35
C VAL A 214 6.18 1.37 25.52
N GLN A 215 6.62 1.03 26.72
CA GLN A 215 5.99 1.50 27.95
C GLN A 215 6.58 2.87 28.31
N ILE A 216 5.72 3.81 28.69
CA ILE A 216 6.20 5.08 29.21
C ILE A 216 6.87 4.78 30.56
N PRO A 217 8.17 5.11 30.74
CA PRO A 217 8.86 4.87 32.00
C PRO A 217 8.10 5.49 33.18
N GLY A 218 7.87 4.75 34.26
CA GLY A 218 7.25 5.24 35.48
C GLY A 218 5.71 5.16 35.56
N LYS A 219 5.03 4.51 34.59
CA LYS A 219 3.62 4.11 34.76
C LYS A 219 3.50 2.59 34.83
N PRO A 220 2.80 2.06 35.88
CA PRO A 220 2.56 0.63 36.02
C PRO A 220 1.72 0.04 34.87
#